data_f92ced8c29e002e4fc7a12b000c96583
#
_entry.id   f92ced8c29e002e4fc7a12b000c96583
#
_cell.length_a   1.000
_cell.length_b   1.000
_cell.length_c   1.000
_cell.angle_alpha   90.00
_cell.angle_beta   90.00
_cell.angle_gamma   90.00
#
_symmetry.space_group_name_H-M   'P 1'
#
loop_
_entity.id
_entity.type
_entity.pdbx_description
1 polymer ?
#
loop_
_entity_poly.entity_id
_entity_poly.type
_entity_poly.pdbx_seq_one_letter_code
_entity_poly.pdbx_strand_id
1 'polypeptide(L)'
;MRSIDDLLALVRSHRCFQHPVFEHWAQVAPQPEVIGALFHQIQKFCASTRPGGEFPAALEQLGLDSESRLMHEIVESEEDHGPELATMAGYIVNRAAGASTCPDLSDQQAVEAVLKNYSDKLLGSLPGYDPESGLTAQARRAIEVFERRFDPSRETTFKNLGTALALEIISNRHLIPGEKHCLIDSGLYGASLEDTDMHYLLEHWGEAGAEQQHERNAVEAVASVIDEETEPLVVQGMYDFLDSLTALWDVLDSALLQSGHRADTQQAVGAGA
;
A
#
# COMPACT_ATOMS: atom_id res chain seq x y z
N MET A 1 -20.81 20.92 9.02
CA MET A 1 -19.43 20.52 9.37
C MET A 1 -19.47 19.16 10.05
N ARG A 2 -18.73 18.19 9.56
CA ARG A 2 -18.54 16.87 10.17
C ARG A 2 -17.53 16.98 11.30
N SER A 3 -17.69 16.12 12.31
CA SER A 3 -16.66 15.94 13.35
C SER A 3 -15.55 15.01 12.83
N ILE A 4 -14.44 14.94 13.55
CA ILE A 4 -13.38 13.96 13.25
C ILE A 4 -13.94 12.52 13.30
N ASP A 5 -14.83 12.20 14.23
CA ASP A 5 -15.46 10.89 14.33
C ASP A 5 -16.31 10.54 13.09
N ASP A 6 -16.99 11.54 12.50
CA ASP A 6 -17.71 11.37 11.26
C ASP A 6 -16.75 11.05 10.09
N LEU A 7 -15.57 11.69 10.02
CA LEU A 7 -14.56 11.40 9.02
C LEU A 7 -13.98 9.99 9.19
N LEU A 8 -13.69 9.59 10.42
CA LEU A 8 -13.24 8.23 10.73
C LEU A 8 -14.31 7.19 10.30
N ALA A 9 -15.58 7.49 10.51
CA ALA A 9 -16.69 6.64 10.09
C ALA A 9 -16.79 6.55 8.56
N LEU A 10 -16.54 7.65 7.82
CA LEU A 10 -16.49 7.64 6.36
C LEU A 10 -15.39 6.71 5.85
N VAL A 11 -14.16 6.82 6.35
CA VAL A 11 -13.05 5.93 5.97
C VAL A 11 -13.42 4.47 6.19
N ARG A 12 -13.89 4.14 7.41
CA ARG A 12 -14.22 2.76 7.79
C ARG A 12 -15.39 2.16 7.02
N SER A 13 -16.30 3.00 6.53
CA SER A 13 -17.43 2.55 5.70
C SER A 13 -17.10 2.46 4.22
N HIS A 14 -15.96 2.96 3.79
CA HIS A 14 -15.57 2.94 2.39
C HIS A 14 -15.29 1.50 1.91
N ARG A 15 -15.59 1.22 0.65
CA ARG A 15 -15.39 -0.10 0.03
C ARG A 15 -13.94 -0.59 0.13
N CYS A 16 -12.98 0.32 0.05
CA CYS A 16 -11.56 0.00 0.17
C CYS A 16 -11.25 -0.71 1.49
N PHE A 17 -11.83 -0.23 2.59
CA PHE A 17 -11.62 -0.79 3.92
C PHE A 17 -12.19 -2.21 4.11
N GLN A 18 -13.09 -2.63 3.21
CA GLN A 18 -13.72 -3.95 3.23
C GLN A 18 -13.32 -4.78 2.00
N HIS A 19 -12.25 -4.41 1.31
CA HIS A 19 -11.85 -5.08 0.09
C HIS A 19 -11.30 -6.48 0.38
N PRO A 20 -11.75 -7.54 -0.34
CA PRO A 20 -11.42 -8.93 -0.02
C PRO A 20 -10.04 -9.39 -0.53
N VAL A 21 -9.21 -8.49 -1.09
CA VAL A 21 -7.93 -8.86 -1.73
C VAL A 21 -7.03 -9.71 -0.84
N PHE A 22 -6.89 -9.36 0.44
CA PHE A 22 -6.04 -10.12 1.37
C PHE A 22 -6.65 -11.47 1.75
N GLU A 23 -7.98 -11.57 1.86
CA GLU A 23 -8.68 -12.83 2.08
C GLU A 23 -8.50 -13.79 0.89
N HIS A 24 -8.65 -13.28 -0.33
CA HIS A 24 -8.42 -14.07 -1.54
C HIS A 24 -6.94 -14.45 -1.66
N TRP A 25 -6.02 -13.54 -1.34
CA TRP A 25 -4.58 -13.83 -1.35
C TRP A 25 -4.22 -14.93 -0.36
N ALA A 26 -4.81 -14.94 0.84
CA ALA A 26 -4.60 -15.98 1.84
C ALA A 26 -5.11 -17.37 1.40
N GLN A 27 -5.96 -17.46 0.37
CA GLN A 27 -6.59 -18.71 -0.10
C GLN A 27 -6.00 -19.23 -1.42
N VAL A 28 -5.35 -18.38 -2.20
CA VAL A 28 -4.78 -18.77 -3.51
C VAL A 28 -3.40 -19.39 -3.33
N ALA A 29 -3.18 -20.56 -3.94
CA ALA A 29 -1.86 -21.20 -3.92
C ALA A 29 -0.78 -20.25 -4.48
N PRO A 30 0.36 -20.08 -3.80
CA PRO A 30 1.36 -19.11 -4.17
C PRO A 30 2.00 -19.46 -5.51
N GLN A 31 1.87 -18.56 -6.49
CA GLN A 31 2.56 -18.62 -7.78
C GLN A 31 3.53 -17.44 -7.83
N PRO A 32 4.84 -17.67 -7.99
CA PRO A 32 5.84 -16.60 -7.90
C PRO A 32 5.60 -15.46 -8.91
N GLU A 33 5.08 -15.79 -10.10
CA GLU A 33 4.75 -14.79 -11.12
C GLU A 33 3.62 -13.85 -10.68
N VAL A 34 2.60 -14.40 -10.01
CA VAL A 34 1.46 -13.62 -9.51
C VAL A 34 1.91 -12.75 -8.35
N ILE A 35 2.54 -13.38 -7.35
CA ILE A 35 3.00 -12.71 -6.14
C ILE A 35 4.01 -11.60 -6.48
N GLY A 36 4.96 -11.88 -7.37
CA GLY A 36 5.93 -10.88 -7.81
C GLY A 36 5.28 -9.71 -8.57
N ALA A 37 4.27 -9.98 -9.40
CA ALA A 37 3.53 -8.92 -10.08
C ALA A 37 2.73 -8.03 -9.10
N LEU A 38 2.08 -8.64 -8.09
CA LEU A 38 1.37 -7.90 -7.05
C LEU A 38 2.34 -7.01 -6.25
N PHE A 39 3.44 -7.59 -5.77
CA PHE A 39 4.45 -6.83 -5.02
C PHE A 39 5.06 -5.70 -5.83
N HIS A 40 5.25 -5.86 -7.15
CA HIS A 40 5.72 -4.74 -7.97
C HIS A 40 4.78 -3.54 -7.90
N GLN A 41 3.47 -3.76 -8.03
CA GLN A 41 2.48 -2.68 -7.95
C GLN A 41 2.43 -2.07 -6.54
N ILE A 42 2.41 -2.92 -5.49
CA ILE A 42 2.35 -2.51 -4.09
C ILE A 42 3.61 -1.72 -3.69
N GLN A 43 4.80 -2.23 -4.01
CA GLN A 43 6.06 -1.56 -3.67
C GLN A 43 6.16 -0.16 -4.29
N LYS A 44 5.77 0.00 -5.55
CA LYS A 44 5.77 1.31 -6.22
C LYS A 44 4.73 2.25 -5.63
N PHE A 45 3.57 1.72 -5.26
CA PHE A 45 2.56 2.48 -4.54
C PHE A 45 3.08 2.91 -3.15
N CYS A 46 3.57 1.99 -2.32
CA CYS A 46 4.10 2.31 -0.99
C CYS A 46 5.30 3.26 -1.04
N ALA A 47 6.15 3.18 -2.08
CA ALA A 47 7.22 4.16 -2.25
C ALA A 47 6.69 5.59 -2.48
N SER A 48 5.48 5.74 -3.02
CA SER A 48 4.85 7.05 -3.25
C SER A 48 4.13 7.61 -2.03
N THR A 49 3.70 6.73 -1.10
CA THR A 49 2.96 7.15 0.10
C THR A 49 3.84 7.88 1.12
N ARG A 50 5.16 7.69 1.04
CA ARG A 50 6.08 8.38 1.93
C ARG A 50 5.88 9.88 1.81
N PRO A 51 5.48 10.55 2.89
CA PRO A 51 5.41 11.99 2.87
C PRO A 51 6.86 12.51 2.77
N GLY A 52 7.19 13.20 1.68
CA GLY A 52 8.44 13.96 1.62
C GLY A 52 8.35 15.20 2.49
N GLY A 53 9.45 15.90 2.70
CA GLY A 53 9.50 17.17 3.44
C GLY A 53 8.63 18.28 2.82
N GLU A 54 8.14 18.10 1.59
CA GLU A 54 7.31 19.06 0.88
C GLU A 54 5.94 19.26 1.53
N PHE A 55 5.32 18.19 2.03
CA PHE A 55 4.01 18.28 2.66
C PHE A 55 4.07 18.98 4.04
N PRO A 56 4.95 18.61 4.98
CA PRO A 56 5.16 19.40 6.20
C PRO A 56 5.51 20.86 5.93
N ALA A 57 6.38 21.14 4.95
CA ALA A 57 6.75 22.52 4.58
C ALA A 57 5.56 23.32 4.03
N ALA A 58 4.63 22.70 3.32
CA ALA A 58 3.40 23.37 2.86
C ALA A 58 2.47 23.73 4.04
N LEU A 59 2.40 22.89 5.07
CA LEU A 59 1.66 23.21 6.31
C LEU A 59 2.29 24.39 7.06
N GLU A 60 3.62 24.45 7.19
CA GLU A 60 4.33 25.60 7.81
C GLU A 60 4.04 26.90 7.05
N GLN A 61 4.04 26.88 5.71
CA GLN A 61 3.71 28.07 4.91
C GLN A 61 2.30 28.60 5.16
N LEU A 62 1.39 27.74 5.64
CA LEU A 62 0.03 28.12 6.05
C LEU A 62 -0.06 28.52 7.52
N GLY A 63 1.05 28.49 8.28
CA GLY A 63 1.09 28.76 9.71
C GLY A 63 0.57 27.62 10.59
N LEU A 64 0.55 26.39 10.05
CA LEU A 64 0.09 25.18 10.70
C LEU A 64 1.30 24.38 11.24
N ASP A 65 2.07 25.02 12.16
CA ASP A 65 3.34 24.50 12.66
C ASP A 65 3.18 23.20 13.48
N SER A 66 2.06 23.06 14.20
CA SER A 66 1.76 21.85 14.98
C SER A 66 1.46 20.66 14.06
N GLU A 67 0.67 20.88 13.04
CA GLU A 67 0.29 19.89 12.04
C GLU A 67 1.50 19.49 11.17
N SER A 68 2.34 20.45 10.82
CA SER A 68 3.61 20.20 10.15
C SER A 68 4.49 19.25 10.97
N ARG A 69 4.64 19.49 12.26
CA ARG A 69 5.44 18.62 13.13
C ARG A 69 4.88 17.20 13.20
N LEU A 70 3.55 17.02 13.34
CA LEU A 70 2.92 15.71 13.37
C LEU A 70 3.17 14.93 12.07
N MET A 71 3.09 15.61 10.92
CA MET A 71 3.40 14.99 9.62
C MET A 71 4.90 14.71 9.46
N HIS A 72 5.77 15.56 10.03
CA HIS A 72 7.22 15.34 9.96
C HIS A 72 7.66 14.11 10.77
N GLU A 73 7.03 13.84 11.90
CA GLU A 73 7.25 12.63 12.69
C GLU A 73 6.94 11.34 11.86
N ILE A 74 5.90 11.38 11.02
CA ILE A 74 5.61 10.27 10.09
C ILE A 74 6.71 10.16 9.03
N VAL A 75 7.16 11.30 8.44
CA VAL A 75 8.24 11.32 7.44
C VAL A 75 9.52 10.64 7.98
N GLU A 76 9.92 11.03 9.19
CA GLU A 76 11.15 10.53 9.82
C GLU A 76 11.09 9.02 10.09
N SER A 77 9.93 8.50 10.51
CA SER A 77 9.77 7.06 10.78
C SER A 77 9.70 6.20 9.51
N GLU A 78 9.38 6.80 8.35
CA GLU A 78 9.24 6.10 7.08
C GLU A 78 10.54 6.08 6.23
N GLU A 79 11.65 6.68 6.71
CA GLU A 79 12.83 6.91 5.89
C GLU A 79 13.47 5.62 5.35
N ASP A 80 13.50 4.55 6.14
CA ASP A 80 14.15 3.27 5.80
C ASP A 80 13.22 2.20 5.21
N HIS A 81 11.90 2.41 5.22
CA HIS A 81 10.91 1.37 4.93
C HIS A 81 10.89 0.86 3.46
N GLY A 82 11.35 1.66 2.48
CA GLY A 82 11.32 1.22 1.09
C GLY A 82 12.29 0.07 0.76
N PRO A 83 13.55 0.13 1.25
CA PRO A 83 14.49 -0.97 1.16
C PRO A 83 13.93 -2.26 1.77
N GLU A 84 13.32 -2.15 2.93
CA GLU A 84 12.81 -3.30 3.69
C GLU A 84 11.61 -3.95 3.01
N LEU A 85 10.69 -3.17 2.43
CA LEU A 85 9.57 -3.70 1.65
C LEU A 85 10.07 -4.46 0.40
N ALA A 86 11.14 -3.98 -0.26
CA ALA A 86 11.73 -4.69 -1.39
C ALA A 86 12.34 -6.04 -0.94
N THR A 87 13.04 -6.06 0.18
CA THR A 87 13.59 -7.27 0.80
C THR A 87 12.48 -8.29 1.09
N MET A 88 11.42 -7.86 1.77
CA MET A 88 10.25 -8.69 2.08
C MET A 88 9.61 -9.25 0.80
N ALA A 89 9.39 -8.41 -0.21
CA ALA A 89 8.79 -8.85 -1.48
C ALA A 89 9.65 -9.94 -2.16
N GLY A 90 10.96 -9.74 -2.26
CA GLY A 90 11.89 -10.73 -2.83
C GLY A 90 11.92 -12.03 -2.02
N TYR A 91 11.90 -11.94 -0.70
CA TYR A 91 11.83 -13.09 0.20
C TYR A 91 10.55 -13.92 -0.03
N ILE A 92 9.39 -13.30 -0.04
CA ILE A 92 8.11 -13.98 -0.27
C ILE A 92 8.05 -14.62 -1.68
N VAL A 93 8.59 -13.95 -2.70
CA VAL A 93 8.69 -14.52 -4.06
C VAL A 93 9.58 -15.76 -4.07
N ASN A 94 10.72 -15.75 -3.37
CA ASN A 94 11.59 -16.91 -3.24
C ASN A 94 10.87 -18.06 -2.52
N ARG A 95 10.11 -17.78 -1.48
CA ARG A 95 9.31 -18.78 -0.76
C ARG A 95 8.22 -19.37 -1.66
N ALA A 96 7.52 -18.54 -2.43
CA ALA A 96 6.52 -19.00 -3.40
C ALA A 96 7.11 -19.86 -4.52
N ALA A 97 8.32 -19.53 -4.97
CA ALA A 97 9.02 -20.27 -6.01
C ALA A 97 9.65 -21.60 -5.51
N GLY A 98 9.86 -21.75 -4.22
CA GLY A 98 10.69 -22.83 -3.66
C GLY A 98 12.14 -22.81 -4.17
N ALA A 99 12.61 -21.64 -4.61
CA ALA A 99 13.91 -21.42 -5.23
C ALA A 99 14.37 -19.97 -5.04
N SER A 100 15.68 -19.74 -5.13
CA SER A 100 16.29 -18.39 -5.04
C SER A 100 16.11 -17.62 -6.36
N THR A 101 14.93 -17.09 -6.60
CA THR A 101 14.60 -16.26 -7.77
C THR A 101 15.19 -14.86 -7.62
N CYS A 102 15.19 -14.34 -6.40
CA CYS A 102 15.91 -13.13 -5.98
C CYS A 102 17.12 -13.58 -5.13
N PRO A 103 18.30 -13.77 -5.73
CA PRO A 103 19.45 -14.39 -5.04
C PRO A 103 20.11 -13.47 -4.01
N ASP A 104 20.00 -12.17 -4.18
CA ASP A 104 20.48 -11.15 -3.26
C ASP A 104 19.33 -10.20 -2.92
N LEU A 105 18.78 -10.35 -1.73
CA LEU A 105 17.64 -9.55 -1.26
C LEU A 105 18.07 -8.12 -0.85
N SER A 106 19.37 -7.88 -0.65
CA SER A 106 19.91 -6.54 -0.37
C SER A 106 20.09 -5.70 -1.64
N ASP A 107 20.16 -6.33 -2.83
CA ASP A 107 20.18 -5.64 -4.12
C ASP A 107 18.75 -5.30 -4.57
N GLN A 108 18.26 -4.16 -4.09
CA GLN A 108 16.90 -3.67 -4.39
C GLN A 108 16.63 -3.55 -5.89
N GLN A 109 17.63 -3.13 -6.68
CA GLN A 109 17.46 -2.99 -8.13
C GLN A 109 17.27 -4.35 -8.79
N ALA A 110 18.01 -5.37 -8.36
CA ALA A 110 17.83 -6.73 -8.85
C ALA A 110 16.49 -7.32 -8.45
N VAL A 111 16.07 -7.12 -7.20
CA VAL A 111 14.72 -7.53 -6.73
C VAL A 111 13.64 -6.83 -7.55
N GLU A 112 13.71 -5.52 -7.68
CA GLU A 112 12.73 -4.73 -8.45
C GLU A 112 12.65 -5.19 -9.92
N ALA A 113 13.79 -5.49 -10.56
CA ALA A 113 13.81 -5.99 -11.93
C ALA A 113 13.08 -7.34 -12.07
N VAL A 114 13.22 -8.23 -11.10
CA VAL A 114 12.50 -9.51 -11.06
C VAL A 114 11.00 -9.26 -10.91
N LEU A 115 10.59 -8.44 -9.96
CA LEU A 115 9.18 -8.12 -9.70
C LEU A 115 8.53 -7.47 -10.94
N LYS A 116 9.24 -6.50 -11.56
CA LYS A 116 8.78 -5.86 -12.79
C LYS A 116 8.59 -6.86 -13.94
N ASN A 117 9.54 -7.78 -14.13
CA ASN A 117 9.42 -8.80 -15.18
C ASN A 117 8.16 -9.68 -14.97
N TYR A 118 7.79 -10.00 -13.74
CA TYR A 118 6.54 -10.69 -13.45
C TYR A 118 5.31 -9.81 -13.73
N SER A 119 5.37 -8.54 -13.39
CA SER A 119 4.31 -7.57 -13.71
C SER A 119 4.11 -7.43 -15.21
N ASP A 120 5.19 -7.29 -16.00
CA ASP A 120 5.14 -7.22 -17.47
C ASP A 120 4.47 -8.46 -18.08
N LYS A 121 4.77 -9.65 -17.57
CA LYS A 121 4.21 -10.91 -18.05
C LYS A 121 2.73 -11.09 -17.70
N LEU A 122 2.35 -10.74 -16.47
CA LEU A 122 0.99 -11.01 -15.98
C LEU A 122 0.02 -9.89 -16.35
N LEU A 123 0.44 -8.63 -16.19
CA LEU A 123 -0.41 -7.46 -16.28
C LEU A 123 -0.20 -6.65 -17.56
N GLY A 124 0.85 -6.94 -18.32
CA GLY A 124 1.26 -6.18 -19.51
C GLY A 124 0.22 -6.07 -20.63
N SER A 125 -0.77 -6.97 -20.65
CA SER A 125 -1.89 -6.91 -21.61
C SER A 125 -3.07 -6.04 -21.15
N LEU A 126 -3.05 -5.53 -19.92
CA LEU A 126 -4.14 -4.72 -19.38
C LEU A 126 -4.18 -3.34 -20.07
N PRO A 127 -5.39 -2.80 -20.32
CA PRO A 127 -5.53 -1.46 -20.90
C PRO A 127 -4.83 -0.41 -20.05
N GLY A 128 -3.98 0.40 -20.69
CA GLY A 128 -3.24 1.48 -20.02
C GLY A 128 -2.06 1.00 -19.16
N TYR A 129 -1.62 -0.23 -19.28
CA TYR A 129 -0.36 -0.69 -18.70
C TYR A 129 0.82 0.08 -19.32
N ASP A 130 1.74 0.52 -18.47
CA ASP A 130 2.96 1.21 -18.91
C ASP A 130 4.15 0.24 -18.84
N PRO A 131 4.73 -0.19 -19.97
CA PRO A 131 5.85 -1.11 -20.00
C PRO A 131 7.16 -0.51 -19.49
N GLU A 132 7.31 0.80 -19.45
CA GLU A 132 8.51 1.46 -18.93
C GLU A 132 8.58 1.32 -17.41
N SER A 133 7.54 1.71 -16.71
CA SER A 133 7.46 1.58 -15.24
C SER A 133 7.00 0.19 -14.78
N GLY A 134 6.37 -0.60 -15.63
CA GLY A 134 5.75 -1.87 -15.24
C GLY A 134 4.46 -1.72 -14.46
N LEU A 135 3.79 -0.56 -14.55
CA LEU A 135 2.62 -0.23 -13.73
C LEU A 135 1.31 -0.25 -14.52
N THR A 136 0.26 -0.72 -13.86
CA THR A 136 -1.11 -0.60 -14.35
C THR A 136 -1.58 0.86 -14.31
N ALA A 137 -2.61 1.19 -15.07
CA ALA A 137 -3.22 2.52 -15.01
C ALA A 137 -3.75 2.84 -13.60
N GLN A 138 -4.22 1.84 -12.87
CA GLN A 138 -4.75 1.98 -11.52
C GLN A 138 -3.63 2.28 -10.52
N ALA A 139 -2.50 1.55 -10.58
CA ALA A 139 -1.35 1.83 -9.73
C ALA A 139 -0.82 3.26 -9.95
N ARG A 140 -0.69 3.69 -11.20
CA ARG A 140 -0.26 5.06 -11.50
C ARG A 140 -1.22 6.12 -10.94
N ARG A 141 -2.53 5.91 -11.03
CA ARG A 141 -3.52 6.82 -10.44
C ARG A 141 -3.41 6.89 -8.92
N ALA A 142 -3.17 5.75 -8.26
CA ALA A 142 -2.95 5.72 -6.82
C ALA A 142 -1.68 6.50 -6.43
N ILE A 143 -0.61 6.40 -7.22
CA ILE A 143 0.64 7.15 -7.05
C ILE A 143 0.41 8.66 -7.28
N GLU A 144 -0.30 9.05 -8.34
CA GLU A 144 -0.60 10.44 -8.68
C GLU A 144 -1.28 11.22 -7.54
N VAL A 145 -2.04 10.54 -6.68
CA VAL A 145 -2.66 11.16 -5.51
C VAL A 145 -1.61 11.75 -4.56
N PHE A 146 -0.47 11.09 -4.41
CA PHE A 146 0.62 11.53 -3.53
C PHE A 146 1.55 12.56 -4.19
N GLU A 147 1.61 12.62 -5.53
CA GLU A 147 2.37 13.64 -6.25
C GLU A 147 1.84 15.07 -6.01
N ARG A 148 0.61 15.20 -5.52
CA ARG A 148 0.04 16.49 -5.12
C ARG A 148 0.85 17.22 -4.04
N ARG A 149 1.68 16.52 -3.27
CA ARG A 149 2.55 17.12 -2.23
C ARG A 149 3.48 18.21 -2.78
N PHE A 150 3.76 18.20 -4.07
CA PHE A 150 4.59 19.20 -4.73
C PHE A 150 3.84 20.53 -5.04
N ASP A 151 2.52 20.57 -4.85
CA ASP A 151 1.71 21.79 -4.94
C ASP A 151 1.42 22.33 -3.53
N PRO A 152 2.09 23.44 -3.09
CA PRO A 152 1.91 23.99 -1.74
C PRO A 152 0.67 24.87 -1.60
N SER A 153 -0.26 24.86 -2.57
CA SER A 153 -1.49 25.63 -2.46
C SER A 153 -2.33 25.18 -1.26
N ARG A 154 -3.05 26.13 -0.64
CA ARG A 154 -3.92 25.85 0.50
C ARG A 154 -4.89 24.72 0.21
N GLU A 155 -5.52 24.74 -0.96
CA GLU A 155 -6.47 23.71 -1.36
C GLU A 155 -5.83 22.31 -1.37
N THR A 156 -4.68 22.18 -2.02
CA THR A 156 -3.95 20.92 -2.13
C THR A 156 -3.42 20.44 -0.80
N THR A 157 -2.95 21.35 0.05
CA THR A 157 -2.44 21.01 1.40
C THR A 157 -3.54 20.39 2.27
N PHE A 158 -4.77 20.93 2.26
CA PHE A 158 -5.88 20.30 3.00
C PHE A 158 -6.36 18.99 2.37
N LYS A 159 -6.30 18.82 1.05
CA LYS A 159 -6.53 17.52 0.40
C LYS A 159 -5.48 16.49 0.83
N ASN A 160 -4.22 16.89 0.94
CA ASN A 160 -3.13 16.01 1.42
C ASN A 160 -3.33 15.60 2.88
N LEU A 161 -3.84 16.47 3.76
CA LEU A 161 -4.24 16.08 5.12
C LEU A 161 -5.33 15.01 5.12
N GLY A 162 -6.33 15.15 4.24
CA GLY A 162 -7.36 14.12 4.06
C GLY A 162 -6.80 12.81 3.54
N THR A 163 -5.87 12.86 2.60
CA THR A 163 -5.16 11.68 2.07
C THR A 163 -4.36 11.00 3.18
N ALA A 164 -3.58 11.75 3.96
CA ALA A 164 -2.81 11.22 5.09
C ALA A 164 -3.72 10.56 6.13
N LEU A 165 -4.81 11.23 6.54
CA LEU A 165 -5.78 10.64 7.47
C LEU A 165 -6.31 9.29 6.99
N ALA A 166 -6.72 9.20 5.72
CA ALA A 166 -7.26 7.96 5.18
C ALA A 166 -6.18 6.88 5.03
N LEU A 167 -4.96 7.25 4.63
CA LEU A 167 -3.82 6.36 4.52
C LEU A 167 -3.48 5.73 5.86
N GLU A 168 -3.27 6.54 6.91
CA GLU A 168 -2.82 6.03 8.20
C GLU A 168 -3.89 5.13 8.87
N ILE A 169 -5.17 5.46 8.69
CA ILE A 169 -6.25 4.60 9.19
C ILE A 169 -6.27 3.26 8.44
N ILE A 170 -6.16 3.27 7.10
CA ILE A 170 -6.25 2.03 6.33
C ILE A 170 -4.98 1.19 6.48
N SER A 171 -3.80 1.80 6.60
CA SER A 171 -2.54 1.10 6.89
C SER A 171 -2.64 0.35 8.21
N ASN A 172 -2.95 1.05 9.30
CA ASN A 172 -3.03 0.46 10.64
C ASN A 172 -4.11 -0.63 10.76
N ARG A 173 -5.25 -0.50 10.04
CA ARG A 173 -6.44 -1.34 10.31
C ARG A 173 -6.81 -2.32 9.22
N HIS A 174 -6.19 -2.23 8.06
CA HIS A 174 -6.52 -3.08 6.92
C HIS A 174 -5.29 -3.57 6.13
N LEU A 175 -4.35 -2.68 5.77
CA LEU A 175 -3.17 -3.06 4.98
C LEU A 175 -2.24 -3.98 5.78
N ILE A 176 -1.67 -3.50 6.86
CA ILE A 176 -0.73 -4.27 7.68
C ILE A 176 -1.37 -5.53 8.26
N PRO A 177 -2.59 -5.49 8.86
CA PRO A 177 -3.30 -6.72 9.24
C PRO A 177 -3.55 -7.68 8.08
N GLY A 178 -3.89 -7.16 6.91
CA GLY A 178 -4.14 -7.95 5.70
C GLY A 178 -2.88 -8.61 5.17
N GLU A 179 -1.77 -7.88 5.10
CA GLU A 179 -0.46 -8.44 4.72
C GLU A 179 -0.03 -9.54 5.69
N LYS A 180 -0.12 -9.29 7.00
CA LYS A 180 0.17 -10.33 7.98
C LYS A 180 -0.71 -11.56 7.78
N HIS A 181 -2.01 -11.37 7.57
CA HIS A 181 -2.94 -12.48 7.34
C HIS A 181 -2.55 -13.30 6.11
N CYS A 182 -2.31 -12.67 4.96
CA CYS A 182 -2.01 -13.42 3.73
C CYS A 182 -0.58 -13.94 3.67
N LEU A 183 0.41 -13.25 4.24
CA LEU A 183 1.82 -13.65 4.12
C LEU A 183 2.28 -14.58 5.26
N ILE A 184 1.74 -14.43 6.46
CA ILE A 184 2.14 -15.17 7.65
C ILE A 184 1.06 -16.15 8.10
N ASP A 185 -0.13 -15.64 8.47
CA ASP A 185 -1.16 -16.46 9.15
C ASP A 185 -1.76 -17.52 8.23
N SER A 186 -1.79 -17.30 6.92
CA SER A 186 -2.20 -18.29 5.92
C SER A 186 -1.32 -19.54 5.91
N GLY A 187 -0.05 -19.44 6.35
CA GLY A 187 0.95 -20.49 6.29
C GLY A 187 1.42 -20.84 4.87
N LEU A 188 0.92 -20.17 3.82
CA LEU A 188 1.20 -20.50 2.42
C LEU A 188 2.69 -20.37 2.06
N TYR A 189 3.39 -19.42 2.68
CA TYR A 189 4.79 -19.14 2.39
C TYR A 189 5.75 -19.79 3.40
N GLY A 190 5.24 -20.30 4.53
CA GLY A 190 6.06 -20.76 5.63
C GLY A 190 7.00 -19.69 6.18
N ALA A 191 6.61 -18.41 6.08
CA ALA A 191 7.30 -17.25 6.61
C ALA A 191 6.84 -16.96 8.04
N SER A 192 7.70 -16.30 8.83
CA SER A 192 7.42 -15.83 10.20
C SER A 192 7.77 -14.36 10.32
N LEU A 193 7.08 -13.65 11.23
CA LEU A 193 7.46 -12.26 11.58
C LEU A 193 8.88 -12.17 12.17
N GLU A 194 9.40 -13.27 12.73
CA GLU A 194 10.75 -13.34 13.30
C GLU A 194 11.84 -13.51 12.23
N ASP A 195 11.46 -13.79 10.98
CA ASP A 195 12.41 -13.89 9.87
C ASP A 195 13.00 -12.51 9.59
N THR A 196 14.32 -12.42 9.45
CA THR A 196 15.04 -11.15 9.22
C THR A 196 14.49 -10.38 8.01
N ASP A 197 14.10 -11.11 6.96
CA ASP A 197 13.60 -10.51 5.71
C ASP A 197 12.13 -10.05 5.80
N MET A 198 11.47 -10.27 6.95
CA MET A 198 10.11 -9.80 7.26
C MET A 198 10.09 -8.57 8.17
N HIS A 199 11.24 -7.91 8.36
CA HIS A 199 11.41 -6.79 9.28
C HIS A 199 10.44 -5.64 9.01
N TYR A 200 10.21 -5.30 7.75
CA TYR A 200 9.19 -4.32 7.34
C TYR A 200 7.83 -4.59 8.02
N LEU A 201 7.32 -5.82 7.90
CA LEU A 201 6.02 -6.16 8.47
C LEU A 201 6.05 -6.21 10.00
N LEU A 202 7.17 -6.62 10.60
CA LEU A 202 7.36 -6.63 12.05
C LEU A 202 7.29 -5.23 12.65
N GLU A 203 7.93 -4.23 12.04
CA GLU A 203 7.95 -2.85 12.53
C GLU A 203 6.59 -2.16 12.44
N HIS A 204 5.79 -2.53 11.45
CA HIS A 204 4.44 -1.97 11.28
C HIS A 204 3.37 -2.67 12.10
N TRP A 205 3.62 -3.94 12.52
CA TRP A 205 2.61 -4.78 13.14
C TRP A 205 2.50 -4.61 14.66
N GLY A 206 1.24 -4.55 15.15
CA GLY A 206 0.90 -4.68 16.56
C GLY A 206 0.89 -3.38 17.35
N GLU A 207 0.75 -3.49 18.68
CA GLU A 207 0.62 -2.32 19.57
C GLU A 207 1.89 -1.48 19.69
N ALA A 208 3.05 -2.07 19.39
CA ALA A 208 4.33 -1.36 19.35
C ALA A 208 4.68 -0.87 17.94
N GLY A 209 3.85 -1.18 16.94
CA GLY A 209 4.08 -0.78 15.55
C GLY A 209 3.90 0.72 15.33
N ALA A 210 4.62 1.23 14.33
CA ALA A 210 4.62 2.64 13.95
C ALA A 210 3.21 3.14 13.55
N GLU A 211 2.42 2.28 12.90
CA GLU A 211 1.10 2.62 12.34
C GLU A 211 0.12 3.22 13.34
N GLN A 212 0.15 2.79 14.61
CA GLN A 212 -0.73 3.36 15.62
C GLN A 212 -0.37 4.81 15.98
N GLN A 213 0.92 5.16 15.95
CA GLN A 213 1.36 6.53 16.18
C GLN A 213 1.04 7.39 14.96
N HIS A 214 1.24 6.88 13.76
CA HIS A 214 0.89 7.55 12.50
C HIS A 214 -0.61 7.88 12.45
N GLU A 215 -1.49 6.90 12.74
CA GLU A 215 -2.94 7.14 12.81
C GLU A 215 -3.28 8.26 13.82
N ARG A 216 -2.66 8.24 15.01
CA ARG A 216 -2.89 9.30 16.01
C ARG A 216 -2.45 10.67 15.51
N ASN A 217 -1.26 10.77 14.91
CA ASN A 217 -0.73 12.02 14.39
C ASN A 217 -1.62 12.60 13.27
N ALA A 218 -2.06 11.76 12.33
CA ALA A 218 -2.94 12.19 11.25
C ALA A 218 -4.33 12.62 11.77
N VAL A 219 -4.90 11.89 12.73
CA VAL A 219 -6.17 12.24 13.38
C VAL A 219 -6.05 13.57 14.12
N GLU A 220 -4.99 13.79 14.89
CA GLU A 220 -4.75 15.03 15.62
C GLU A 220 -4.58 16.22 14.67
N ALA A 221 -3.78 16.07 13.63
CA ALA A 221 -3.54 17.11 12.63
C ALA A 221 -4.83 17.54 11.92
N VAL A 222 -5.68 16.60 11.51
CA VAL A 222 -6.95 16.93 10.86
C VAL A 222 -7.95 17.53 11.85
N ALA A 223 -8.03 16.98 13.08
CA ALA A 223 -8.96 17.47 14.10
C ALA A 223 -8.71 18.93 14.50
N SER A 224 -7.45 19.37 14.45
CA SER A 224 -7.07 20.74 14.80
C SER A 224 -7.45 21.79 13.76
N VAL A 225 -7.58 21.39 12.49
CA VAL A 225 -7.76 22.33 11.37
C VAL A 225 -9.13 22.23 10.69
N ILE A 226 -9.97 21.25 11.10
CA ILE A 226 -11.24 21.01 10.41
C ILE A 226 -12.29 22.08 10.78
N ASP A 227 -12.79 22.77 9.76
CA ASP A 227 -13.84 23.78 9.84
C ASP A 227 -14.77 23.71 8.61
N GLU A 228 -15.68 24.66 8.43
CA GLU A 228 -16.63 24.69 7.31
C GLU A 228 -15.96 24.87 5.95
N GLU A 229 -14.77 25.49 5.91
CA GLU A 229 -14.02 25.74 4.66
C GLU A 229 -13.10 24.58 4.31
N THR A 230 -12.46 23.97 5.29
CA THR A 230 -11.44 22.94 5.11
C THR A 230 -12.03 21.52 5.01
N GLU A 231 -13.15 21.25 5.69
CA GLU A 231 -13.83 19.95 5.66
C GLU A 231 -14.05 19.39 4.23
N PRO A 232 -14.58 20.17 3.27
CA PRO A 232 -14.81 19.65 1.91
C PRO A 232 -13.50 19.21 1.22
N LEU A 233 -12.40 19.92 1.46
CA LEU A 233 -11.08 19.62 0.90
C LEU A 233 -10.49 18.35 1.51
N VAL A 234 -10.55 18.23 2.84
CA VAL A 234 -10.11 17.03 3.56
C VAL A 234 -10.90 15.80 3.08
N VAL A 235 -12.24 15.91 3.02
CA VAL A 235 -13.09 14.81 2.53
C VAL A 235 -12.77 14.43 1.09
N GLN A 236 -12.51 15.40 0.22
CA GLN A 236 -12.12 15.13 -1.15
C GLN A 236 -10.80 14.36 -1.20
N GLY A 237 -9.78 14.79 -0.44
CA GLY A 237 -8.49 14.09 -0.37
C GLY A 237 -8.62 12.65 0.12
N MET A 238 -9.47 12.41 1.13
CA MET A 238 -9.79 11.05 1.59
C MET A 238 -10.36 10.18 0.47
N TYR A 239 -11.38 10.66 -0.25
CA TYR A 239 -12.02 9.89 -1.32
C TYR A 239 -11.11 9.70 -2.53
N ASP A 240 -10.36 10.72 -2.96
CA ASP A 240 -9.39 10.60 -4.04
C ASP A 240 -8.41 9.44 -3.79
N PHE A 241 -7.93 9.30 -2.56
CA PHE A 241 -7.06 8.22 -2.15
C PHE A 241 -7.79 6.88 -2.08
N LEU A 242 -8.88 6.78 -1.32
CA LEU A 242 -9.60 5.53 -1.09
C LEU A 242 -10.17 4.93 -2.39
N ASP A 243 -10.68 5.77 -3.29
CA ASP A 243 -11.16 5.33 -4.60
C ASP A 243 -10.03 4.81 -5.48
N SER A 244 -8.88 5.51 -5.50
CA SER A 244 -7.71 5.08 -6.27
C SER A 244 -7.12 3.77 -5.76
N LEU A 245 -7.02 3.60 -4.44
CA LEU A 245 -6.57 2.37 -3.80
C LEU A 245 -7.55 1.21 -4.04
N THR A 246 -8.87 1.48 -3.98
CA THR A 246 -9.88 0.48 -4.32
C THR A 246 -9.69 -0.03 -5.76
N ALA A 247 -9.46 0.88 -6.72
CA ALA A 247 -9.24 0.49 -8.11
C ALA A 247 -7.94 -0.32 -8.29
N LEU A 248 -6.90 -0.03 -7.52
CA LEU A 248 -5.69 -0.83 -7.48
C LEU A 248 -5.97 -2.23 -6.94
N TRP A 249 -6.65 -2.33 -5.78
CA TRP A 249 -7.03 -3.64 -5.20
C TRP A 249 -7.90 -4.47 -6.13
N ASP A 250 -8.86 -3.87 -6.85
CA ASP A 250 -9.69 -4.58 -7.84
C ASP A 250 -8.83 -5.26 -8.93
N VAL A 251 -7.76 -4.63 -9.39
CA VAL A 251 -6.85 -5.21 -10.40
C VAL A 251 -6.02 -6.34 -9.79
N LEU A 252 -5.46 -6.16 -8.60
CA LEU A 252 -4.66 -7.18 -7.94
C LEU A 252 -5.49 -8.41 -7.58
N ASP A 253 -6.68 -8.19 -7.05
CA ASP A 253 -7.64 -9.25 -6.72
C ASP A 253 -8.06 -10.05 -7.96
N SER A 254 -8.34 -9.36 -9.06
CA SER A 254 -8.65 -10.01 -10.33
C SER A 254 -7.49 -10.87 -10.83
N ALA A 255 -6.25 -10.44 -10.68
CA ALA A 255 -5.07 -11.21 -11.06
C ALA A 255 -4.90 -12.46 -10.19
N LEU A 256 -5.12 -12.35 -8.88
CA LEU A 256 -5.11 -13.48 -7.95
C LEU A 256 -6.14 -14.55 -8.34
N LEU A 257 -7.40 -14.15 -8.49
CA LEU A 257 -8.51 -15.08 -8.79
C LEU A 257 -8.36 -15.77 -10.14
N GLN A 258 -7.90 -15.07 -11.18
CA GLN A 258 -7.65 -15.66 -12.49
C GLN A 258 -6.53 -16.71 -12.45
N SER A 259 -5.52 -16.52 -11.63
CA SER A 259 -4.43 -17.47 -11.48
C SER A 259 -4.84 -18.74 -10.71
N GLY A 260 -5.67 -18.60 -9.67
CA GLY A 260 -6.23 -19.72 -8.93
C GLY A 260 -7.01 -20.68 -9.84
N HIS A 261 -7.88 -20.15 -10.69
CA HIS A 261 -8.65 -20.95 -11.65
C HIS A 261 -7.78 -21.69 -12.67
N ARG A 262 -6.63 -21.14 -13.07
CA ARG A 262 -5.69 -21.82 -14.00
C ARG A 262 -4.99 -23.00 -13.34
N ALA A 263 -4.63 -22.88 -12.06
CA ALA A 263 -3.99 -23.96 -11.31
C ALA A 263 -4.94 -25.16 -11.15
N ASP A 264 -6.20 -24.94 -10.80
CA ASP A 264 -7.22 -25.99 -10.67
C ASP A 264 -7.49 -26.72 -11.98
N THR A 265 -7.53 -25.99 -13.10
CA THR A 265 -7.76 -26.57 -14.42
C THR A 265 -6.59 -27.44 -14.88
N GLN A 266 -5.34 -27.04 -14.58
CA GLN A 266 -4.15 -27.84 -14.93
C GLN A 266 -4.05 -29.12 -14.10
N GLN A 267 -4.41 -29.08 -12.82
CA GLN A 267 -4.45 -30.28 -11.97
C GLN A 267 -5.53 -31.27 -12.42
N ALA A 268 -6.69 -30.77 -12.84
CA ALA A 268 -7.78 -31.62 -13.34
C ALA A 268 -7.42 -32.32 -14.65
N VAL A 269 -6.68 -31.68 -15.56
CA VAL A 269 -6.21 -32.26 -16.82
C VAL A 269 -5.07 -33.26 -16.59
N GLY A 270 -4.17 -33.01 -15.61
CA GLY A 270 -3.06 -33.91 -15.29
C GLY A 270 -3.48 -35.19 -14.56
N ALA A 271 -4.61 -35.17 -13.84
CA ALA A 271 -5.14 -36.35 -13.13
C ALA A 271 -5.95 -37.30 -14.02
N GLY A 272 -6.23 -36.94 -15.28
CA GLY A 272 -7.00 -37.73 -16.26
C GLY A 272 -6.16 -38.38 -17.35
N ALA A 273 -4.84 -38.32 -17.30
CA ALA A 273 -3.88 -38.93 -18.20
C ALA A 273 -3.10 -40.06 -17.50
#